data_3c3027f1972c988cecabf69475c144a6
#
_entry.id   3c3027f1972c988cecabf69475c144a6
#
_cell.length_a   1.000
_cell.length_b   1.000
_cell.length_c   1.000
_cell.angle_alpha   90.00
_cell.angle_beta   90.00
_cell.angle_gamma   90.00
#
_symmetry.space_group_name_H-M   'P 1'
#
loop_
_entity.id
_entity.type
_entity.pdbx_description
1 polymer ?
#
loop_
_entity_poly.entity_id
_entity_poly.type
_entity_poly.pdbx_seq_one_letter_code
_entity_poly.pdbx_strand_id
1 'polypeptide(L)'
;MMLRDFRKSRDGAAAVEFALLLPLLMTMFFGVVETTLALLCRADVSVMASTAADLISQESAASSTDLSNIYNASGTILYPYYDPSVTGSARPTIRITSVIYDTTTGSTTAGKVAWTCVQTGNGTLSPASRTVGSTVTLPQALMTTNGSVVIAEIAYNYASPTTRVITGPINMTNNFYTKPRRVAQITAPSSCP
;
A
#
# COMPACT_ATOMS: atom_id res chain seq x y z
N MET A 1 -8.60 -40.24 -52.20
CA MET A 1 -8.97 -41.23 -51.19
C MET A 1 -8.82 -40.65 -49.79
N MET A 2 -7.91 -39.76 -49.48
CA MET A 2 -7.66 -39.16 -48.15
C MET A 2 -8.78 -38.26 -47.57
N LEU A 3 -9.50 -37.49 -48.36
CA LEU A 3 -10.56 -36.55 -47.87
C LEU A 3 -11.82 -37.24 -47.36
N ARG A 4 -12.07 -38.47 -47.76
CA ARG A 4 -13.27 -39.25 -47.35
C ARG A 4 -13.07 -39.91 -45.99
N ASP A 5 -11.83 -40.22 -45.60
CA ASP A 5 -11.50 -40.82 -44.32
C ASP A 5 -11.46 -39.77 -43.20
N PHE A 6 -11.08 -38.51 -43.51
CA PHE A 6 -11.17 -37.38 -42.59
C PHE A 6 -12.61 -37.09 -42.13
N ARG A 7 -13.61 -37.31 -42.97
CA ARG A 7 -15.02 -37.10 -42.59
C ARG A 7 -15.62 -38.22 -41.71
N LYS A 8 -14.94 -39.35 -41.59
CA LYS A 8 -15.37 -40.49 -40.79
C LYS A 8 -14.63 -40.63 -39.46
N SER A 9 -13.52 -39.93 -39.29
CA SER A 9 -12.74 -39.98 -38.07
C SER A 9 -13.47 -39.18 -36.99
N ARG A 10 -13.79 -39.82 -35.87
CA ARG A 10 -14.31 -39.18 -34.64
C ARG A 10 -13.20 -38.52 -33.79
N ASP A 11 -11.96 -38.70 -34.18
CA ASP A 11 -10.80 -38.18 -33.43
C ASP A 11 -10.74 -36.65 -33.47
N GLY A 12 -11.36 -35.99 -34.45
CA GLY A 12 -11.49 -34.54 -34.51
C GLY A 12 -12.56 -33.93 -33.59
N ALA A 13 -13.54 -34.74 -33.14
CA ALA A 13 -14.61 -34.22 -32.30
C ALA A 13 -14.10 -33.71 -30.93
N ALA A 14 -13.23 -34.48 -30.29
CA ALA A 14 -12.60 -34.09 -29.04
C ALA A 14 -11.77 -32.82 -29.17
N ALA A 15 -11.06 -32.63 -30.28
CA ALA A 15 -10.30 -31.42 -30.56
C ALA A 15 -11.21 -30.18 -30.71
N VAL A 16 -12.36 -30.32 -31.36
CA VAL A 16 -13.34 -29.24 -31.49
C VAL A 16 -13.96 -28.90 -30.13
N GLU A 17 -14.35 -29.90 -29.35
CA GLU A 17 -14.86 -29.71 -27.98
C GLU A 17 -13.85 -28.96 -27.10
N PHE A 18 -12.58 -29.38 -27.12
CA PHE A 18 -11.51 -28.69 -26.40
C PHE A 18 -11.31 -27.25 -26.89
N ALA A 19 -11.34 -27.03 -28.21
CA ALA A 19 -11.18 -25.69 -28.80
C ALA A 19 -12.32 -24.74 -28.39
N LEU A 20 -13.52 -25.23 -28.16
CA LEU A 20 -14.66 -24.45 -27.65
C LEU A 20 -14.51 -24.10 -26.15
N LEU A 21 -13.92 -25.00 -25.37
CA LEU A 21 -13.68 -24.77 -23.94
C LEU A 21 -12.45 -23.92 -23.67
N LEU A 22 -11.47 -23.90 -24.58
CA LEU A 22 -10.20 -23.23 -24.43
C LEU A 22 -10.33 -21.73 -24.07
N PRO A 23 -11.17 -20.92 -24.74
CA PRO A 23 -11.33 -19.50 -24.38
C PRO A 23 -11.82 -19.31 -22.94
N LEU A 24 -12.75 -20.16 -22.49
CA LEU A 24 -13.28 -20.13 -21.12
C LEU A 24 -12.18 -20.49 -20.11
N LEU A 25 -11.44 -21.57 -20.37
CA LEU A 25 -10.34 -22.00 -19.50
C LEU A 25 -9.24 -20.94 -19.41
N MET A 26 -8.88 -20.30 -20.54
CA MET A 26 -7.90 -19.21 -20.58
C MET A 26 -8.37 -18.00 -19.77
N THR A 27 -9.64 -17.61 -19.88
CA THR A 27 -10.18 -16.50 -19.10
C THR A 27 -10.15 -16.80 -17.61
N MET A 28 -10.52 -18.02 -17.20
CA MET A 28 -10.44 -18.45 -15.81
C MET A 28 -8.99 -18.49 -15.32
N PHE A 29 -8.07 -19.00 -16.13
CA PHE A 29 -6.65 -19.06 -15.79
C PHE A 29 -6.07 -17.66 -15.54
N PHE A 30 -6.26 -16.73 -16.48
CA PHE A 30 -5.81 -15.34 -16.29
C PHE A 30 -6.50 -14.66 -15.11
N GLY A 31 -7.79 -14.92 -14.90
CA GLY A 31 -8.52 -14.39 -13.74
C GLY A 31 -7.92 -14.83 -12.41
N VAL A 32 -7.57 -16.10 -12.27
CA VAL A 32 -6.92 -16.64 -11.06
C VAL A 32 -5.53 -15.99 -10.88
N VAL A 33 -4.72 -15.95 -11.93
CA VAL A 33 -3.37 -15.36 -11.88
C VAL A 33 -3.44 -13.88 -11.48
N GLU A 34 -4.25 -13.07 -12.15
CA GLU A 34 -4.38 -11.64 -11.87
C GLU A 34 -4.90 -11.36 -10.46
N THR A 35 -5.89 -12.13 -10.00
CA THR A 35 -6.43 -12.01 -8.64
C THR A 35 -5.37 -12.37 -7.60
N THR A 36 -4.61 -13.42 -7.82
CA THR A 36 -3.53 -13.84 -6.91
C THR A 36 -2.47 -12.76 -6.79
N LEU A 37 -2.02 -12.19 -7.91
CA LEU A 37 -1.05 -11.10 -7.92
C LEU A 37 -1.56 -9.84 -7.20
N ALA A 38 -2.83 -9.50 -7.40
CA ALA A 38 -3.45 -8.39 -6.70
C ALA A 38 -3.52 -8.62 -5.17
N LEU A 39 -3.86 -9.84 -4.73
CA LEU A 39 -3.88 -10.18 -3.31
C LEU A 39 -2.49 -10.15 -2.68
N LEU A 40 -1.46 -10.64 -3.38
CA LEU A 40 -0.07 -10.55 -2.92
C LEU A 40 0.37 -9.09 -2.79
N CYS A 41 0.14 -8.27 -3.81
CA CYS A 41 0.46 -6.83 -3.74
C CYS A 41 -0.26 -6.15 -2.57
N ARG A 42 -1.52 -6.49 -2.30
CA ARG A 42 -2.25 -5.95 -1.14
C ARG A 42 -1.62 -6.36 0.19
N ALA A 43 -1.11 -7.58 0.30
CA ALA A 43 -0.38 -8.04 1.48
C ALA A 43 0.92 -7.23 1.65
N ASP A 44 1.66 -6.99 0.56
CA ASP A 44 2.90 -6.20 0.59
C ASP A 44 2.64 -4.75 0.98
N VAL A 45 1.56 -4.12 0.51
CA VAL A 45 1.13 -2.78 0.96
C VAL A 45 0.88 -2.77 2.47
N SER A 46 0.32 -3.84 3.03
CA SER A 46 0.09 -3.98 4.47
C SER A 46 1.41 -4.11 5.26
N VAL A 47 2.33 -4.93 4.76
CA VAL A 47 3.67 -5.09 5.35
C VAL A 47 4.44 -3.77 5.27
N MET A 48 4.37 -3.06 4.14
CA MET A 48 4.98 -1.74 3.96
C MET A 48 4.48 -0.73 5.01
N ALA A 49 3.16 -0.68 5.26
CA ALA A 49 2.57 0.22 6.24
C ALA A 49 3.08 -0.08 7.66
N SER A 50 3.14 -1.36 8.05
CA SER A 50 3.64 -1.76 9.36
C SER A 50 5.14 -1.48 9.50
N THR A 51 5.93 -1.73 8.46
CA THR A 51 7.37 -1.47 8.46
C THR A 51 7.69 0.02 8.56
N ALA A 52 7.00 0.86 7.77
CA ALA A 52 7.17 2.32 7.85
C ALA A 52 6.81 2.85 9.24
N ALA A 53 5.72 2.36 9.84
CA ALA A 53 5.32 2.72 11.19
C ALA A 53 6.33 2.25 12.25
N ASP A 54 6.86 1.05 12.09
CA ASP A 54 7.85 0.50 13.03
C ASP A 54 9.16 1.29 12.99
N LEU A 55 9.67 1.59 11.81
CA LEU A 55 10.89 2.35 11.63
C LEU A 55 10.78 3.75 12.25
N ILE A 56 9.71 4.49 11.95
CA ILE A 56 9.53 5.83 12.52
C ILE A 56 9.31 5.79 14.04
N SER A 57 8.72 4.73 14.57
CA SER A 57 8.50 4.60 16.01
C SER A 57 9.79 4.45 16.83
N GLN A 58 10.89 4.10 16.18
CA GLN A 58 12.22 3.95 16.78
C GLN A 58 12.98 5.27 16.87
N GLU A 59 12.52 6.31 16.16
CA GLU A 59 13.14 7.62 16.18
C GLU A 59 12.71 8.44 17.39
N SER A 60 13.61 9.26 17.91
CA SER A 60 13.31 10.26 18.95
C SER A 60 12.93 11.61 18.35
N ALA A 61 13.53 11.92 17.20
CA ALA A 61 13.24 13.10 16.40
C ALA A 61 13.29 12.68 14.94
N ALA A 62 12.29 13.04 14.14
CA ALA A 62 12.26 12.74 12.72
C ALA A 62 13.00 13.84 11.96
N SER A 63 14.05 13.48 11.23
CA SER A 63 14.67 14.36 10.23
C SER A 63 14.10 14.08 8.84
N SER A 64 14.28 15.03 7.92
CA SER A 64 13.90 14.82 6.50
C SER A 64 14.65 13.63 5.88
N THR A 65 15.89 13.42 6.29
CA THR A 65 16.71 12.30 5.82
C THR A 65 16.19 10.97 6.34
N ASP A 66 15.83 10.88 7.63
CA ASP A 66 15.27 9.66 8.22
C ASP A 66 13.96 9.27 7.55
N LEU A 67 13.07 10.25 7.35
CA LEU A 67 11.82 10.00 6.60
C LEU A 67 12.09 9.51 5.19
N SER A 68 13.02 10.14 4.47
CA SER A 68 13.38 9.71 3.11
C SER A 68 13.94 8.28 3.10
N ASN A 69 14.78 7.92 4.07
CA ASN A 69 15.32 6.58 4.22
C ASN A 69 14.22 5.55 4.56
N ILE A 70 13.29 5.90 5.45
CA ILE A 70 12.14 5.04 5.79
C ILE A 70 11.27 4.80 4.55
N TYR A 71 10.99 5.84 3.77
CA TYR A 71 10.24 5.71 2.52
C TYR A 71 10.94 4.80 1.53
N ASN A 72 12.25 4.98 1.31
CA ASN A 72 13.02 4.17 0.38
C ASN A 72 13.09 2.71 0.85
N ALA A 73 13.39 2.48 2.12
CA ALA A 73 13.48 1.14 2.69
C ALA A 73 12.13 0.40 2.64
N SER A 74 11.04 1.06 3.05
CA SER A 74 9.71 0.44 3.01
C SER A 74 9.20 0.26 1.59
N GLY A 75 9.56 1.16 0.66
CA GLY A 75 9.17 1.07 -0.75
C GLY A 75 9.70 -0.17 -1.47
N THR A 76 10.87 -0.70 -1.04
CA THR A 76 11.43 -1.92 -1.63
C THR A 76 10.58 -3.17 -1.38
N ILE A 77 9.70 -3.15 -0.37
CA ILE A 77 8.78 -4.24 -0.06
C ILE A 77 7.80 -4.50 -1.22
N LEU A 78 7.46 -3.45 -1.98
CA LEU A 78 6.54 -3.57 -3.12
C LEU A 78 7.18 -4.16 -4.39
N TYR A 79 8.45 -4.57 -4.36
CA TYR A 79 9.04 -5.29 -5.49
C TYR A 79 8.34 -6.65 -5.69
N PRO A 80 7.96 -7.05 -6.92
CA PRO A 80 8.27 -6.43 -8.22
C PRO A 80 7.22 -5.41 -8.73
N TYR A 81 6.18 -5.10 -7.97
CA TYR A 81 5.12 -4.19 -8.41
C TYR A 81 5.61 -2.73 -8.52
N TYR A 82 6.52 -2.34 -7.64
CA TYR A 82 7.23 -1.07 -7.68
C TYR A 82 8.73 -1.30 -7.71
N ASP A 83 9.40 -0.69 -8.69
CA ASP A 83 10.85 -0.66 -8.79
C ASP A 83 11.31 0.80 -8.87
N PRO A 84 12.05 1.30 -7.87
CA PRO A 84 12.52 2.69 -7.86
C PRO A 84 13.53 3.00 -8.96
N SER A 85 14.17 1.98 -9.56
CA SER A 85 15.14 2.16 -10.66
C SER A 85 14.45 2.34 -12.02
N VAL A 86 13.17 1.96 -12.15
CA VAL A 86 12.41 2.06 -13.40
C VAL A 86 11.67 3.38 -13.47
N THR A 87 12.01 4.21 -14.44
CA THR A 87 11.30 5.46 -14.72
C THR A 87 9.86 5.19 -15.14
N GLY A 88 8.90 5.87 -14.49
CA GLY A 88 7.48 5.69 -14.77
C GLY A 88 6.80 4.57 -13.97
N SER A 89 7.52 3.85 -13.14
CA SER A 89 6.92 2.93 -12.17
C SER A 89 5.97 3.70 -11.24
N ALA A 90 4.76 3.16 -11.03
CA ALA A 90 3.80 3.74 -10.12
C ALA A 90 4.35 3.70 -8.69
N ARG A 91 4.64 4.87 -8.13
CA ARG A 91 5.23 4.97 -6.78
C ARG A 91 4.15 4.91 -5.71
N PRO A 92 4.41 4.24 -4.58
CA PRO A 92 3.53 4.32 -3.43
C PRO A 92 3.54 5.74 -2.85
N THR A 93 2.41 6.17 -2.34
CA THR A 93 2.32 7.37 -1.49
C THR A 93 2.38 6.91 -0.05
N ILE A 94 3.30 7.47 0.73
CA ILE A 94 3.45 7.19 2.15
C ILE A 94 3.18 8.48 2.91
N ARG A 95 2.22 8.44 3.82
CA ARG A 95 1.94 9.53 4.76
C ARG A 95 2.23 9.06 6.17
N ILE A 96 3.05 9.81 6.89
CA ILE A 96 3.30 9.61 8.31
C ILE A 96 2.72 10.79 9.07
N THR A 97 1.87 10.50 10.03
CA THR A 97 1.21 11.51 10.87
C THR A 97 1.45 11.18 12.33
N SER A 98 1.97 12.13 13.10
CA SER A 98 2.04 12.04 14.57
C SER A 98 0.82 12.71 15.18
N VAL A 99 0.10 11.97 16.00
CA VAL A 99 -1.09 12.44 16.71
C VAL A 99 -0.81 12.42 18.20
N ILE A 100 -1.03 13.55 18.86
CA ILE A 100 -0.80 13.72 20.29
C ILE A 100 -2.11 13.70 21.07
N TYR A 101 -2.01 13.35 22.33
CA TYR A 101 -3.14 13.42 23.27
C TYR A 101 -3.68 14.84 23.37
N ASP A 102 -4.99 14.99 23.20
CA ASP A 102 -5.66 16.27 23.37
C ASP A 102 -6.14 16.43 24.82
N THR A 103 -5.41 17.24 25.57
CA THR A 103 -5.74 17.55 26.97
C THR A 103 -7.08 18.29 27.14
N THR A 104 -7.56 18.95 26.08
CA THR A 104 -8.80 19.72 26.10
C THR A 104 -10.04 18.82 26.12
N THR A 105 -10.00 17.75 25.33
CA THR A 105 -11.10 16.79 25.22
C THR A 105 -10.95 15.61 26.18
N GLY A 106 -9.73 15.30 26.62
CA GLY A 106 -9.42 14.15 27.47
C GLY A 106 -9.74 12.80 26.81
N SER A 107 -9.92 12.78 25.49
CA SER A 107 -10.37 11.59 24.76
C SER A 107 -9.24 10.59 24.55
N THR A 108 -9.54 9.30 24.75
CA THR A 108 -8.62 8.19 24.42
C THR A 108 -8.82 7.66 22.99
N THR A 109 -9.86 8.13 22.31
CA THR A 109 -10.23 7.71 20.95
C THR A 109 -10.00 8.80 19.90
N ALA A 110 -9.50 9.98 20.30
CA ALA A 110 -9.18 11.08 19.41
C ALA A 110 -7.95 11.82 19.92
N GLY A 111 -7.22 12.41 19.00
CA GLY A 111 -6.05 13.23 19.30
C GLY A 111 -5.89 14.34 18.29
N LYS A 112 -4.94 15.24 18.53
CA LYS A 112 -4.59 16.34 17.61
C LYS A 112 -3.38 15.98 16.79
N VAL A 113 -3.40 16.34 15.51
CA VAL A 113 -2.23 16.22 14.62
C VAL A 113 -1.12 17.13 15.14
N ALA A 114 -0.01 16.52 15.53
CA ALA A 114 1.19 17.26 15.93
C ALA A 114 2.00 17.68 14.68
N TRP A 115 2.19 16.74 13.77
CA TRP A 115 2.82 16.97 12.48
C TRP A 115 2.41 15.88 11.50
N THR A 116 2.56 16.14 10.21
CA THR A 116 2.25 15.20 9.16
C THR A 116 3.14 15.42 7.95
N CYS A 117 3.64 14.36 7.38
CA CYS A 117 4.53 14.39 6.24
C CYS A 117 4.08 13.34 5.21
N VAL A 118 4.09 13.71 3.94
CA VAL A 118 3.79 12.81 2.83
C VAL A 118 4.94 12.80 1.84
N GLN A 119 5.31 11.62 1.38
CA GLN A 119 6.12 11.44 0.19
C GLN A 119 5.23 10.94 -0.93
N THR A 120 5.19 11.71 -2.01
CA THR A 120 4.51 11.38 -3.25
C THR A 120 5.51 10.90 -4.31
N GLY A 121 5.01 10.45 -5.42
CA GLY A 121 5.75 9.79 -6.51
C GLY A 121 7.06 10.40 -7.00
N ASN A 122 7.41 11.63 -6.61
CA ASN A 122 8.67 12.26 -7.02
C ASN A 122 9.79 12.15 -5.94
N GLY A 123 9.54 11.43 -4.85
CA GLY A 123 10.49 11.33 -3.74
C GLY A 123 10.60 12.60 -2.89
N THR A 124 9.81 13.62 -3.19
CA THR A 124 9.80 14.88 -2.44
C THR A 124 8.91 14.76 -1.21
N LEU A 125 9.45 15.11 -0.06
CA LEU A 125 8.69 15.26 1.17
C LEU A 125 7.90 16.57 1.12
N SER A 126 6.63 16.51 1.48
CA SER A 126 5.77 17.68 1.59
C SER A 126 4.84 17.57 2.79
N PRO A 127 4.34 18.70 3.32
CA PRO A 127 3.26 18.66 4.28
C PRO A 127 2.08 17.90 3.69
N ALA A 128 1.47 17.02 4.49
CA ALA A 128 0.31 16.29 4.04
C ALA A 128 -0.96 17.16 4.07
N SER A 129 -2.03 16.67 3.47
CA SER A 129 -3.33 17.35 3.46
C SER A 129 -4.02 17.46 4.83
N ARG A 130 -3.45 16.85 5.88
CA ARG A 130 -3.96 17.01 7.26
C ARG A 130 -3.42 18.30 7.86
N THR A 131 -4.32 19.09 8.43
CA THR A 131 -3.93 20.34 9.11
C THR A 131 -3.40 20.02 10.50
N VAL A 132 -2.25 20.57 10.85
CA VAL A 132 -1.70 20.52 12.22
C VAL A 132 -2.71 21.12 13.19
N GLY A 133 -2.91 20.47 14.34
CA GLY A 133 -3.93 20.83 15.32
C GLY A 133 -5.34 20.30 15.03
N SER A 134 -5.61 19.74 13.85
CA SER A 134 -6.91 19.11 13.56
C SER A 134 -7.10 17.81 14.37
N THR A 135 -8.34 17.50 14.69
CA THR A 135 -8.69 16.28 15.43
C THR A 135 -8.71 15.06 14.50
N VAL A 136 -8.09 13.99 14.92
CA VAL A 136 -8.09 12.69 14.26
C VAL A 136 -8.69 11.66 15.20
N THR A 137 -9.68 10.92 14.70
CA THR A 137 -10.24 9.77 15.41
C THR A 137 -9.31 8.57 15.25
N LEU A 138 -9.01 7.91 16.37
CA LEU A 138 -8.16 6.75 16.45
C LEU A 138 -9.00 5.51 16.81
N PRO A 139 -8.53 4.31 16.44
CA PRO A 139 -9.09 3.08 16.97
C PRO A 139 -9.07 3.10 18.51
N GLN A 140 -10.07 2.44 19.12
CA GLN A 140 -10.29 2.48 20.56
C GLN A 140 -9.05 2.08 21.37
N ALA A 141 -8.76 2.79 22.46
CA ALA A 141 -7.69 2.53 23.44
C ALA A 141 -6.24 2.68 22.94
N LEU A 142 -5.99 3.32 21.78
CA LEU A 142 -4.62 3.57 21.32
C LEU A 142 -3.98 4.79 22.00
N MET A 143 -4.75 5.81 22.34
CA MET A 143 -4.24 7.03 22.96
C MET A 143 -4.08 6.86 24.47
N THR A 144 -2.93 7.23 24.98
CA THR A 144 -2.65 7.33 26.43
C THR A 144 -2.46 8.78 26.81
N THR A 145 -2.80 9.14 28.06
CA THR A 145 -2.57 10.48 28.60
C THR A 145 -1.10 10.91 28.41
N ASN A 146 -0.91 12.08 27.86
CA ASN A 146 0.42 12.65 27.51
C ASN A 146 1.24 11.80 26.51
N GLY A 147 0.62 10.83 25.84
CA GLY A 147 1.26 10.04 24.82
C GLY A 147 1.00 10.54 23.39
N SER A 148 1.62 9.88 22.44
CA SER A 148 1.32 10.08 21.02
C SER A 148 1.18 8.75 20.29
N VAL A 149 0.53 8.81 19.13
CA VAL A 149 0.37 7.69 18.21
C VAL A 149 0.85 8.14 16.85
N VAL A 150 1.65 7.30 16.20
CA VAL A 150 2.06 7.52 14.83
C VAL A 150 1.18 6.68 13.91
N ILE A 151 0.69 7.32 12.85
CA ILE A 151 -0.11 6.70 11.80
C ILE A 151 0.74 6.67 10.54
N ALA A 152 0.99 5.48 10.01
CA ALA A 152 1.54 5.30 8.66
C ALA A 152 0.41 4.89 7.72
N GLU A 153 0.16 5.72 6.72
CA GLU A 153 -0.88 5.52 5.71
C GLU A 153 -0.20 5.32 4.36
N ILE A 154 -0.46 4.18 3.74
CA ILE A 154 0.09 3.83 2.43
C ILE A 154 -1.05 3.83 1.42
N ALA A 155 -0.79 4.38 0.25
CA ALA A 155 -1.64 4.26 -0.91
C ALA A 155 -0.80 3.86 -2.13
N TYR A 156 -1.24 2.82 -2.83
CA TYR A 156 -0.60 2.32 -4.03
C TYR A 156 -1.63 1.99 -5.11
N ASN A 157 -1.40 2.45 -6.32
CA ASN A 157 -2.24 2.15 -7.47
C ASN A 157 -1.66 0.93 -8.21
N TYR A 158 -2.18 -0.24 -7.87
CA TYR A 158 -1.80 -1.49 -8.52
C TYR A 158 -2.38 -1.55 -9.94
N ALA A 159 -1.55 -1.89 -10.91
CA ALA A 159 -1.95 -2.23 -12.27
C ALA A 159 -1.58 -3.68 -12.56
N SER A 160 -2.55 -4.47 -13.07
CA SER A 160 -2.28 -5.87 -13.45
C SER A 160 -1.30 -5.93 -14.61
N PRO A 161 -0.27 -6.80 -14.58
CA PRO A 161 0.70 -6.93 -15.66
C PRO A 161 0.09 -7.42 -16.98
N THR A 162 -0.94 -8.24 -16.90
CA THR A 162 -1.57 -8.86 -18.09
C THR A 162 -2.79 -8.09 -18.59
N THR A 163 -3.49 -7.38 -17.73
CA THR A 163 -4.69 -6.55 -18.03
C THR A 163 -5.77 -7.28 -18.83
N ARG A 164 -5.87 -8.59 -18.68
CA ARG A 164 -6.81 -9.43 -19.45
C ARG A 164 -8.19 -9.50 -18.81
N VAL A 165 -8.23 -9.54 -17.49
CA VAL A 165 -9.45 -9.61 -16.67
C VAL A 165 -9.58 -8.33 -15.84
N ILE A 166 -8.51 -7.94 -15.16
CA ILE A 166 -8.44 -6.68 -14.41
C ILE A 166 -7.91 -5.59 -15.35
N THR A 167 -8.81 -4.79 -15.92
CA THR A 167 -8.48 -3.81 -16.97
C THR A 167 -8.15 -2.42 -16.45
N GLY A 168 -8.31 -2.16 -15.15
CA GLY A 168 -8.05 -0.85 -14.54
C GLY A 168 -7.18 -0.92 -13.28
N PRO A 169 -6.62 0.21 -12.84
CA PRO A 169 -5.84 0.25 -11.62
C PRO A 169 -6.73 0.03 -10.39
N ILE A 170 -6.21 -0.73 -9.44
CA ILE A 170 -6.85 -0.95 -8.14
C ILE A 170 -6.11 -0.09 -7.12
N ASN A 171 -6.83 0.85 -6.50
CA ASN A 171 -6.27 1.64 -5.41
C ASN A 171 -6.24 0.79 -4.12
N MET A 172 -5.04 0.47 -3.67
CA MET A 172 -4.78 -0.28 -2.44
C MET A 172 -4.31 0.67 -1.36
N THR A 173 -5.03 0.73 -0.26
CA THR A 173 -4.69 1.58 0.89
C THR A 173 -4.60 0.74 2.15
N ASN A 174 -3.66 1.09 3.01
CA ASN A 174 -3.57 0.52 4.36
C ASN A 174 -3.07 1.56 5.35
N ASN A 175 -3.56 1.45 6.59
CA ASN A 175 -3.18 2.32 7.70
C ASN A 175 -2.66 1.45 8.84
N PHE A 176 -1.53 1.83 9.39
CA PHE A 176 -0.95 1.17 10.55
C PHE A 176 -0.72 2.19 11.66
N TYR A 177 -1.02 1.78 12.89
CA TYR A 177 -0.93 2.62 14.08
C TYR A 177 0.12 2.05 15.02
N THR A 178 1.03 2.89 15.49
CA THR A 178 2.06 2.51 16.46
C THR A 178 2.30 3.60 17.48
N LYS A 179 2.90 3.25 18.61
CA LYS A 179 3.35 4.22 19.61
C LYS A 179 4.85 4.41 19.50
N PRO A 180 5.37 5.64 19.66
CA PRO A 180 6.80 5.84 19.77
C PRO A 180 7.40 4.96 20.89
N ARG A 181 8.57 4.38 20.61
CA ARG A 181 9.20 3.43 21.56
C ARG A 181 10.22 4.07 22.47
N ARG A 182 10.83 5.17 22.05
CA ARG A 182 11.94 5.81 22.75
C ARG A 182 11.56 7.09 23.47
N VAL A 183 10.50 7.75 23.01
CA VAL A 183 10.03 9.04 23.51
C VAL A 183 8.50 9.05 23.62
N ALA A 184 7.95 9.94 24.42
CA ALA A 184 6.48 10.08 24.50
C ALA A 184 5.91 10.68 23.20
N GLN A 185 6.68 11.49 22.50
CA GLN A 185 6.32 12.16 21.26
C GLN A 185 7.55 12.35 20.38
N ILE A 186 7.47 11.99 19.10
CA ILE A 186 8.52 12.21 18.11
C ILE A 186 8.47 13.67 17.65
N THR A 187 9.62 14.35 17.70
CA THR A 187 9.75 15.74 17.26
C THR A 187 9.53 15.84 15.74
N ALA A 188 8.81 16.88 15.32
CA ALA A 188 8.52 17.16 13.92
C ALA A 188 9.80 17.39 13.09
N PRO A 189 9.84 16.91 11.83
CA PRO A 189 10.88 17.29 10.89
C PRO A 189 10.69 18.74 10.44
N SER A 190 11.78 19.45 10.17
CA SER A 190 11.74 20.85 9.73
C SER A 190 11.03 21.06 8.39
N SER A 191 10.98 20.02 7.55
CA SER A 191 10.32 20.05 6.22
C SER A 191 8.81 19.82 6.24
N CYS A 192 8.28 19.34 7.36
CA CYS A 192 6.87 19.00 7.52
C CYS A 192 6.40 19.43 8.93
N PRO A 193 6.22 20.73 9.17
CA PRO A 193 5.75 21.25 10.45
C PRO A 193 4.33 20.83 10.77
#